data_ab108436a517d628007c6ae04843563b
#
_entry.id   ab108436a517d628007c6ae04843563b
#
_cell.length_a   1.000
_cell.length_b   1.000
_cell.length_c   1.000
_cell.angle_alpha   90.00
_cell.angle_beta   90.00
_cell.angle_gamma   90.00
#
_symmetry.space_group_name_H-M   'P 1'
#
loop_
_entity.id
_entity.type
_entity.pdbx_description
1 polymer ?
#
loop_
_entity_poly.entity_id
_entity_poly.type
_entity_poly.pdbx_seq_one_letter_code
_entity_poly.pdbx_strand_id
1 'polypeptide(L)'
;MESREARALMARLRRDAERIAAAFDLRYQAIEAERPGVNGHYGLCTSDAVIRIRLRHATTDRALKYSSLVSTLCHELAHLRHFNHGPLFRAFYLKLLDWARTEGIYAPGKRPGPARPRQLELFGAISRP
;
A
#
# COMPACT_ATOMS: atom_id res chain seq x y z
N MET A 1 11.15 -17.52 7.19
CA MET A 1 9.91 -18.25 7.17
C MET A 1 8.72 -17.35 7.50
N GLU A 2 7.67 -17.45 6.74
CA GLU A 2 6.51 -16.63 6.96
C GLU A 2 5.65 -17.17 8.07
N SER A 3 5.17 -16.29 8.94
CA SER A 3 4.25 -16.70 9.98
C SER A 3 2.86 -16.87 9.38
N ARG A 4 1.99 -17.51 10.16
CA ARG A 4 0.62 -17.67 9.74
C ARG A 4 -0.05 -16.30 9.58
N GLU A 5 0.29 -15.37 10.47
CA GLU A 5 -0.27 -14.03 10.40
C GLU A 5 0.16 -13.33 9.13
N ALA A 6 1.44 -13.46 8.77
CA ALA A 6 1.93 -12.82 7.56
C ALA A 6 1.23 -13.37 6.32
N ARG A 7 1.01 -14.68 6.30
CA ARG A 7 0.32 -15.29 5.17
C ARG A 7 -1.12 -14.82 5.08
N ALA A 8 -1.79 -14.69 6.23
CA ALA A 8 -3.16 -14.21 6.24
C ALA A 8 -3.25 -12.76 5.78
N LEU A 9 -2.30 -11.94 6.22
CA LEU A 9 -2.25 -10.54 5.81
C LEU A 9 -2.02 -10.43 4.30
N MET A 10 -1.11 -11.22 3.78
CA MET A 10 -0.84 -11.17 2.35
C MET A 10 -2.01 -11.67 1.54
N ALA A 11 -2.71 -12.68 2.02
CA ALA A 11 -3.90 -13.16 1.32
C ALA A 11 -4.96 -12.06 1.25
N ARG A 12 -5.14 -11.35 2.35
CA ARG A 12 -6.09 -10.26 2.40
C ARG A 12 -5.67 -9.13 1.47
N LEU A 13 -4.39 -8.78 1.52
CA LEU A 13 -3.88 -7.70 0.71
C LEU A 13 -3.98 -8.03 -0.78
N ARG A 14 -3.70 -9.28 -1.13
CA ARG A 14 -3.82 -9.69 -2.53
C ARG A 14 -5.26 -9.62 -3.02
N ARG A 15 -6.19 -10.00 -2.18
CA ARG A 15 -7.60 -9.93 -2.52
C ARG A 15 -8.03 -8.49 -2.75
N ASP A 16 -7.61 -7.60 -1.85
CA ASP A 16 -7.98 -6.19 -1.97
C ASP A 16 -7.27 -5.56 -3.17
N ALA A 17 -6.05 -5.99 -3.45
CA ALA A 17 -5.33 -5.49 -4.61
C ALA A 17 -6.06 -5.86 -5.90
N GLU A 18 -6.60 -7.06 -5.97
CA GLU A 18 -7.36 -7.48 -7.14
C GLU A 18 -8.59 -6.61 -7.35
N ARG A 19 -9.25 -6.25 -6.26
CA ARG A 19 -10.42 -5.41 -6.34
C ARG A 19 -10.06 -4.03 -6.86
N ILE A 20 -8.99 -3.45 -6.34
CA ILE A 20 -8.56 -2.13 -6.77
C ILE A 20 -8.12 -2.18 -8.23
N ALA A 21 -7.32 -3.18 -8.56
CA ALA A 21 -6.81 -3.30 -9.93
C ALA A 21 -7.94 -3.48 -10.93
N ALA A 22 -8.95 -4.25 -10.58
CA ALA A 22 -10.08 -4.45 -11.48
C ALA A 22 -10.84 -3.14 -11.70
N ALA A 23 -10.98 -2.34 -10.65
CA ALA A 23 -11.71 -1.09 -10.75
C ALA A 23 -11.00 -0.09 -11.65
N PHE A 24 -9.67 -0.16 -11.73
CA PHE A 24 -8.89 0.82 -12.49
C PHE A 24 -8.14 0.20 -13.68
N ASP A 25 -8.46 -1.04 -13.99
CA ASP A 25 -7.86 -1.72 -15.14
C ASP A 25 -6.34 -1.74 -15.06
N LEU A 26 -5.84 -2.15 -13.90
CA LEU A 26 -4.41 -2.28 -13.69
C LEU A 26 -4.03 -3.75 -13.73
N ARG A 27 -2.81 -4.02 -14.17
CA ARG A 27 -2.32 -5.38 -14.25
C ARG A 27 -0.95 -5.47 -13.64
N TYR A 28 -0.73 -6.47 -12.83
CA TYR A 28 0.55 -6.70 -12.20
C TYR A 28 0.88 -8.19 -12.26
N GLN A 29 2.14 -8.49 -12.11
CA GLN A 29 2.62 -9.86 -12.19
C GLN A 29 2.39 -10.59 -10.88
N ALA A 30 2.73 -9.98 -9.77
CA ALA A 30 2.60 -10.60 -8.47
C ALA A 30 2.67 -9.57 -7.37
N ILE A 31 2.13 -9.92 -6.22
CA ILE A 31 2.26 -9.09 -5.02
C ILE A 31 2.85 -9.99 -3.94
N GLU A 32 3.97 -9.57 -3.39
CA GLU A 32 4.72 -10.36 -2.44
C GLU A 32 5.10 -9.56 -1.22
N ALA A 33 5.34 -10.23 -0.11
CA ALA A 33 5.85 -9.58 1.07
C ALA A 33 7.33 -9.30 0.87
N GLU A 34 7.78 -8.14 1.35
CA GLU A 34 9.19 -7.83 1.27
C GLU A 34 9.96 -8.71 2.25
N ARG A 35 11.16 -9.07 1.92
CA ARG A 35 11.96 -9.93 2.75
C ARG A 35 12.38 -9.22 4.03
N PRO A 36 12.53 -9.96 5.11
CA PRO A 36 13.01 -9.37 6.35
C PRO A 36 14.41 -8.80 6.17
N GLY A 37 14.69 -7.74 6.85
CA GLY A 37 16.01 -7.13 6.80
C GLY A 37 16.22 -6.13 5.69
N VAL A 38 15.29 -6.04 4.75
CA VAL A 38 15.38 -5.04 3.71
C VAL A 38 14.82 -3.73 4.24
N ASN A 39 15.60 -2.67 4.19
CA ASN A 39 15.09 -1.38 4.62
C ASN A 39 15.13 -0.40 3.50
N GLY A 40 14.72 0.81 3.78
CA GLY A 40 14.80 1.88 2.82
C GLY A 40 13.50 2.16 2.09
N HIS A 41 12.54 1.26 2.13
CA HIS A 41 11.25 1.53 1.51
C HIS A 41 10.18 0.66 2.11
N TYR A 42 8.94 1.12 2.05
CA TYR A 42 7.80 0.35 2.52
C TYR A 42 7.20 -0.48 1.40
N GLY A 43 7.44 -0.10 0.17
CA GLY A 43 6.95 -0.83 -0.97
C GLY A 43 7.85 -0.64 -2.16
N LEU A 44 7.67 -1.47 -3.15
CA LEU A 44 8.49 -1.46 -4.34
C LEU A 44 7.69 -2.02 -5.50
N CYS A 45 7.83 -1.41 -6.67
CA CYS A 45 7.24 -1.94 -7.89
C CYS A 45 8.36 -2.09 -8.91
N THR A 46 8.61 -3.31 -9.33
CA THR A 46 9.70 -3.56 -10.27
C THR A 46 9.25 -3.28 -11.69
N SER A 47 10.21 -3.26 -12.61
CA SER A 47 9.90 -2.99 -14.00
C SER A 47 9.05 -4.08 -14.64
N ASP A 48 9.07 -5.30 -14.09
CA ASP A 48 8.20 -6.35 -14.60
C ASP A 48 6.93 -6.49 -13.76
N ALA A 49 6.56 -5.41 -13.09
CA ALA A 49 5.26 -5.31 -12.40
C ALA A 49 5.09 -6.28 -11.23
N VAL A 50 6.17 -6.57 -10.52
CA VAL A 50 6.10 -7.30 -9.27
C VAL A 50 6.10 -6.26 -8.17
N ILE A 51 5.12 -6.36 -7.29
CA ILE A 51 4.96 -5.41 -6.19
C ILE A 51 5.35 -6.11 -4.90
N ARG A 52 6.22 -5.48 -4.12
CA ARG A 52 6.62 -6.00 -2.82
C ARG A 52 6.23 -5.01 -1.76
N ILE A 53 5.65 -5.52 -0.68
CA ILE A 53 5.12 -4.68 0.39
C ILE A 53 5.75 -5.12 1.71
N ARG A 54 6.27 -4.16 2.45
CA ARG A 54 6.81 -4.43 3.77
C ARG A 54 5.65 -4.57 4.75
N LEU A 55 5.67 -5.63 5.52
CA LEU A 55 4.59 -5.90 6.48
C LEU A 55 4.91 -5.43 7.88
N ARG A 56 6.18 -5.15 8.18
CA ARG A 56 6.61 -4.77 9.52
C ARG A 56 7.49 -3.54 9.48
N HIS A 57 7.52 -2.83 10.59
CA HIS A 57 8.40 -1.67 10.70
C HIS A 57 9.86 -2.11 10.60
N ALA A 58 10.65 -1.30 9.95
CA ALA A 58 12.05 -1.65 9.72
C ALA A 58 12.86 -1.70 11.00
N THR A 59 12.57 -0.83 11.94
CA THR A 59 13.37 -0.73 13.16
C THR A 59 12.80 -1.51 14.33
N THR A 60 11.49 -1.54 14.48
CA THR A 60 10.87 -2.19 15.64
C THR A 60 10.36 -3.58 15.36
N ASP A 61 10.30 -3.96 14.10
CA ASP A 61 9.77 -5.25 13.67
C ASP A 61 8.32 -5.46 14.08
N ARG A 62 7.62 -4.40 14.42
CA ARG A 62 6.21 -4.50 14.74
C ARG A 62 5.40 -4.52 13.47
N ALA A 63 4.28 -5.22 13.51
CA ALA A 63 3.39 -5.29 12.36
C ALA A 63 2.86 -3.91 12.02
N LEU A 64 2.81 -3.60 10.75
CA LEU A 64 2.22 -2.36 10.28
C LEU A 64 0.70 -2.52 10.27
N LYS A 65 0.00 -1.41 10.45
CA LYS A 65 -1.46 -1.43 10.38
C LYS A 65 -1.89 -1.74 8.96
N TYR A 66 -3.03 -2.39 8.83
CA TYR A 66 -3.52 -2.73 7.51
C TYR A 66 -3.74 -1.50 6.64
N SER A 67 -4.21 -0.41 7.24
CA SER A 67 -4.38 0.81 6.46
C SER A 67 -3.06 1.30 5.88
N SER A 68 -1.96 1.13 6.63
CA SER A 68 -0.65 1.49 6.10
C SER A 68 -0.27 0.60 4.93
N LEU A 69 -0.58 -0.69 5.03
CA LEU A 69 -0.29 -1.61 3.93
C LEU A 69 -1.09 -1.24 2.70
N VAL A 70 -2.35 -0.86 2.87
CA VAL A 70 -3.19 -0.47 1.74
C VAL A 70 -2.66 0.81 1.10
N SER A 71 -2.23 1.75 1.94
CA SER A 71 -1.69 2.99 1.40
C SER A 71 -0.45 2.72 0.57
N THR A 72 0.44 1.87 1.06
CA THR A 72 1.63 1.48 0.31
C THR A 72 1.25 0.74 -0.97
N LEU A 73 0.26 -0.15 -0.87
CA LEU A 73 -0.20 -0.89 -2.04
C LEU A 73 -0.71 0.07 -3.11
N CYS A 74 -1.52 1.05 -2.74
CA CYS A 74 -2.03 2.01 -3.71
C CYS A 74 -0.91 2.81 -4.35
N HIS A 75 0.12 3.14 -3.58
CA HIS A 75 1.28 3.84 -4.09
C HIS A 75 1.96 2.99 -5.17
N GLU A 76 2.17 1.71 -4.89
CA GLU A 76 2.84 0.85 -5.87
C GLU A 76 1.95 0.53 -7.05
N LEU A 77 0.65 0.39 -6.84
CA LEU A 77 -0.26 0.18 -7.95
C LEU A 77 -0.28 1.39 -8.88
N ALA A 78 -0.15 2.59 -8.31
CA ALA A 78 -0.13 3.79 -9.13
C ALA A 78 1.10 3.82 -10.03
N HIS A 79 2.20 3.21 -9.59
CA HIS A 79 3.40 3.13 -10.42
C HIS A 79 3.20 2.26 -11.66
N LEU A 80 2.20 1.43 -11.67
CA LEU A 80 1.91 0.64 -12.88
C LEU A 80 1.49 1.54 -14.03
N ARG A 81 1.01 2.73 -13.72
CA ARG A 81 0.56 3.64 -14.76
C ARG A 81 1.45 4.88 -14.87
N HIS A 82 1.99 5.33 -13.76
CA HIS A 82 2.83 6.54 -13.73
C HIS A 82 4.14 6.23 -13.04
N PHE A 83 5.19 6.18 -13.80
CA PHE A 83 6.49 5.77 -13.29
C PHE A 83 7.08 6.78 -12.31
N ASN A 84 7.00 8.07 -12.63
CA ASN A 84 7.57 9.12 -11.78
C ASN A 84 6.57 9.64 -10.77
N HIS A 85 7.08 10.18 -9.67
CA HIS A 85 6.23 10.72 -8.61
C HIS A 85 5.74 12.14 -8.93
N GLY A 86 5.36 12.40 -10.14
CA GLY A 86 4.90 13.73 -10.53
C GLY A 86 3.42 13.92 -10.21
N PRO A 87 2.85 15.02 -10.71
CA PRO A 87 1.45 15.35 -10.42
C PRO A 87 0.47 14.29 -10.88
N LEU A 88 0.72 13.67 -12.02
CA LEU A 88 -0.18 12.64 -12.52
C LEU A 88 -0.16 11.40 -11.63
N PHE A 89 1.03 11.02 -11.17
CA PHE A 89 1.14 9.90 -10.25
C PHE A 89 0.37 10.21 -8.97
N ARG A 90 0.60 11.39 -8.43
CA ARG A 90 -0.02 11.75 -7.17
C ARG A 90 -1.53 11.78 -7.27
N ALA A 91 -2.07 12.34 -8.34
CA ALA A 91 -3.49 12.38 -8.54
C ALA A 91 -4.07 10.97 -8.66
N PHE A 92 -3.37 10.10 -9.36
CA PHE A 92 -3.84 8.74 -9.53
C PHE A 92 -3.77 7.95 -8.23
N TYR A 93 -2.68 8.11 -7.49
CA TYR A 93 -2.55 7.47 -6.18
C TYR A 93 -3.70 7.88 -5.26
N LEU A 94 -4.02 9.16 -5.21
CA LEU A 94 -5.11 9.62 -4.37
C LEU A 94 -6.46 9.07 -4.84
N LYS A 95 -6.62 8.91 -6.13
CA LYS A 95 -7.83 8.33 -6.68
C LYS A 95 -7.99 6.87 -6.25
N LEU A 96 -6.90 6.11 -6.29
CA LEU A 96 -6.93 4.72 -5.84
C LEU A 96 -7.27 4.66 -4.36
N LEU A 97 -6.64 5.51 -3.58
CA LEU A 97 -6.84 5.52 -2.14
C LEU A 97 -8.26 5.91 -1.78
N ASP A 98 -8.82 6.88 -2.50
CA ASP A 98 -10.17 7.32 -2.25
C ASP A 98 -11.18 6.23 -2.58
N TRP A 99 -10.96 5.52 -3.67
CA TRP A 99 -11.83 4.41 -4.03
C TRP A 99 -11.74 3.32 -2.96
N ALA A 100 -10.54 3.03 -2.49
CA ALA A 100 -10.35 2.03 -1.45
C ALA A 100 -11.06 2.43 -0.16
N ARG A 101 -11.06 3.73 0.15
CA ARG A 101 -11.76 4.20 1.32
C ARG A 101 -13.26 3.99 1.17
N THR A 102 -13.79 4.33 0.02
CA THR A 102 -15.22 4.18 -0.25
C THR A 102 -15.64 2.71 -0.14
N GLU A 103 -14.78 1.81 -0.57
CA GLU A 103 -15.08 0.38 -0.53
C GLU A 103 -14.78 -0.27 0.82
N GLY A 104 -14.34 0.50 1.80
CA GLY A 104 -14.05 -0.04 3.11
C GLY A 104 -12.73 -0.78 3.20
N ILE A 105 -11.92 -0.70 2.17
CA ILE A 105 -10.60 -1.34 2.16
C ILE A 105 -9.61 -0.50 2.95
N TYR A 106 -9.66 0.81 2.77
CA TYR A 106 -8.75 1.72 3.44
C TYR A 106 -9.51 2.44 4.54
N ALA A 107 -9.20 2.14 5.79
CA ALA A 107 -9.90 2.70 6.94
C ALA A 107 -8.92 3.09 8.03
N PRO A 108 -8.12 4.12 7.82
CA PRO A 108 -7.09 4.48 8.78
C PRO A 108 -7.62 5.08 10.07
N GLY A 109 -8.74 5.75 10.02
CA GLY A 109 -9.26 6.41 11.20
C GLY A 109 -10.41 5.70 11.83
N LYS A 110 -10.31 4.41 12.05
CA LYS A 110 -11.38 3.68 12.64
C LYS A 110 -11.74 4.16 14.00
N ARG A 111 -10.79 4.61 14.77
CA ARG A 111 -11.05 5.04 16.08
C ARG A 111 -11.83 6.27 16.09
N PRO A 112 -12.77 6.38 16.96
CA PRO A 112 -13.58 7.60 17.04
C PRO A 112 -12.69 8.69 17.58
N GLY A 113 -12.26 9.50 16.98
CA GLY A 113 -11.48 10.59 17.43
C GLY A 113 -11.69 11.70 16.46
N PRO A 114 -11.32 12.86 16.81
CA PRO A 114 -11.49 13.98 15.91
C PRO A 114 -10.63 13.76 14.70
N ALA A 115 -11.10 14.26 13.64
CA ALA A 115 -10.36 14.20 12.43
C ALA A 115 -9.08 14.95 12.63
N ARG A 116 -8.13 14.62 11.92
CA ARG A 116 -6.95 15.31 12.13
C ARG A 116 -6.04 15.21 10.98
N PRO A 117 -4.90 15.83 11.03
CA PRO A 117 -3.98 15.90 9.92
C PRO A 117 -3.24 14.58 9.71
N ARG A 118 -3.70 13.56 10.41
CA ARG A 118 -3.12 12.29 10.25
C ARG A 118 -3.05 11.83 8.83
N GLN A 119 -4.00 12.21 8.06
CA GLN A 119 -4.01 11.87 6.67
C GLN A 119 -2.86 12.50 5.92
N LEU A 120 -2.54 13.74 6.29
CA LEU A 120 -1.40 14.39 5.68
C LEU A 120 -0.11 13.71 6.05
N GLU A 121 0.00 13.30 7.28
CA GLU A 121 1.19 12.61 7.71
C GLU A 121 1.37 11.31 6.96
N LEU A 122 0.31 10.55 6.85
CA LEU A 122 0.36 9.30 6.16
C LEU A 122 0.76 9.51 4.71
N PHE A 123 0.15 10.49 4.08
CA PHE A 123 0.42 10.77 2.70
C PHE A 123 1.86 11.21 2.51
N GLY A 124 2.36 12.04 3.40
CA GLY A 124 3.73 12.48 3.32
C GLY A 124 4.71 11.35 3.46
N ALA A 125 4.44 10.45 4.38
CA ALA A 125 5.31 9.31 4.59
C ALA A 125 5.32 8.38 3.38
N ILE A 126 4.15 8.20 2.78
CA ILE A 126 4.04 7.30 1.64
C ILE A 126 4.65 7.89 0.39
N SER A 127 4.53 9.18 0.22
CA SER A 127 5.04 9.77 -1.01
C SER A 127 6.55 9.91 -0.99
N ARG A 128 7.19 9.54 0.11
CA ARG A 128 8.60 9.59 0.14
C ARG A 128 9.16 8.38 -0.56
N PRO A 129 10.08 8.52 -1.45
CA PRO A 129 10.58 7.39 -2.23
C PRO A 129 11.31 6.37 -1.41
#